data_c1c39a02b48e2f1f88c8272f91666267
#
_entry.id   c1c39a02b48e2f1f88c8272f91666267
#
_cell.length_a   1.000
_cell.length_b   1.000
_cell.length_c   1.000
_cell.angle_alpha   90.00
_cell.angle_beta   90.00
_cell.angle_gamma   90.00
#
_symmetry.space_group_name_H-M   'P 1'
#
loop_
_entity.id
_entity.type
_entity.pdbx_description
1 polymer ?
#
loop_
_entity_poly.entity_id
_entity_poly.type
_entity_poly.pdbx_seq_one_letter_code
_entity_poly.pdbx_strand_id
1 'polypeptide(L)'
;MTDLHGEEVHPAHIGLPTYLQLPFARNAEGLAQADIAILGAPVDMGVVYRPGARFGPRAIRQASYLNVSRSPLYHLGFDLKPFDYLNVVDFGDANCPPSSLELSHQAVKSKVSEALEAG
;
A
#
# COMPACT_ATOMS: atom_id res chain seq x y z
N MET A 1 15.42 -13.47 9.99
CA MET A 1 16.18 -12.22 9.87
C MET A 1 15.20 -11.10 10.12
N THR A 2 15.50 -10.22 11.02
CA THR A 2 14.63 -9.10 11.41
C THR A 2 15.04 -7.85 10.63
N ASP A 3 14.06 -7.00 10.34
CA ASP A 3 14.28 -5.66 9.82
C ASP A 3 14.77 -4.69 10.92
N LEU A 4 14.88 -3.41 10.60
CA LEU A 4 15.34 -2.38 11.55
C LEU A 4 14.36 -2.12 12.71
N HIS A 5 13.12 -2.58 12.58
CA HIS A 5 12.08 -2.47 13.62
C HIS A 5 11.90 -3.76 14.43
N GLY A 6 12.74 -4.79 14.19
CA GLY A 6 12.66 -6.08 14.85
C GLY A 6 11.61 -7.03 14.26
N GLU A 7 10.98 -6.67 13.16
CA GLU A 7 10.02 -7.50 12.44
C GLU A 7 10.73 -8.61 11.64
N GLU A 8 10.08 -9.76 11.52
CA GLU A 8 10.61 -10.86 10.73
C GLU A 8 10.47 -10.56 9.22
N VAL A 9 11.60 -10.42 8.54
CA VAL A 9 11.61 -10.21 7.08
C VAL A 9 11.41 -11.55 6.37
N HIS A 10 10.31 -11.67 5.67
CA HIS A 10 10.00 -12.84 4.87
C HIS A 10 10.61 -12.76 3.46
N PRO A 11 11.03 -13.89 2.88
CA PRO A 11 11.34 -13.96 1.46
C PRO A 11 10.16 -13.48 0.61
N ALA A 12 10.45 -12.90 -0.56
CA ALA A 12 9.44 -12.30 -1.44
C ALA A 12 8.30 -13.24 -1.89
N HIS A 13 8.46 -14.54 -1.77
CA HIS A 13 7.45 -15.54 -2.13
C HIS A 13 6.58 -16.00 -0.96
N ILE A 14 6.78 -15.45 0.23
CA ILE A 14 6.05 -15.80 1.45
C ILE A 14 5.32 -14.56 2.00
N GLY A 15 4.20 -14.80 2.66
CA GLY A 15 3.45 -13.78 3.37
C GLY A 15 2.43 -13.01 2.54
N LEU A 16 1.85 -11.98 3.14
CA LEU A 16 0.91 -11.10 2.48
C LEU A 16 1.67 -10.10 1.59
N PRO A 17 1.35 -10.01 0.29
CA PRO A 17 2.00 -9.06 -0.60
C PRO A 17 1.56 -7.62 -0.30
N THR A 18 2.34 -6.90 0.50
CA THR A 18 2.20 -5.47 0.76
C THR A 18 3.20 -4.66 -0.07
N TYR A 19 2.96 -3.37 -0.22
CA TYR A 19 3.90 -2.49 -0.92
C TYR A 19 5.22 -2.40 -0.13
N LEU A 20 6.34 -2.70 -0.78
CA LEU A 20 7.69 -2.72 -0.17
C LEU A 20 7.80 -3.57 1.11
N GLN A 21 6.94 -4.59 1.28
CA GLN A 21 6.85 -5.39 2.51
C GLN A 21 6.54 -4.56 3.77
N LEU A 22 5.89 -3.42 3.62
CA LEU A 22 5.44 -2.58 4.72
C LEU A 22 4.41 -3.30 5.61
N PRO A 23 4.30 -2.95 6.89
CA PRO A 23 3.27 -3.48 7.77
C PRO A 23 1.87 -3.30 7.18
N PHE A 24 1.02 -4.30 7.33
CA PHE A 24 -0.35 -4.26 6.84
C PHE A 24 -1.31 -3.78 7.92
N ALA A 25 -1.91 -2.61 7.70
CA ALA A 25 -2.99 -2.10 8.55
C ALA A 25 -4.34 -2.67 8.08
N ARG A 26 -5.04 -3.40 8.95
CA ARG A 26 -6.35 -4.00 8.62
C ARG A 26 -7.52 -3.06 8.89
N ASN A 27 -7.36 -2.16 9.83
CA ASN A 27 -8.41 -1.29 10.36
C ASN A 27 -7.82 0.02 10.89
N ALA A 28 -8.66 0.91 11.39
CA ALA A 28 -8.26 2.19 11.97
C ALA A 28 -7.24 2.07 13.11
N GLU A 29 -7.28 1.00 13.90
CA GLU A 29 -6.32 0.77 14.98
C GLU A 29 -4.89 0.57 14.44
N GLY A 30 -4.76 -0.16 13.32
CA GLY A 30 -3.47 -0.33 12.63
C GLY A 30 -2.95 0.93 11.95
N LEU A 31 -3.81 1.95 11.79
CA LEU A 31 -3.45 3.26 11.22
C LEU A 31 -3.07 4.30 12.27
N ALA A 32 -3.43 4.10 13.53
CA ALA A 32 -3.36 5.12 14.59
C ALA A 32 -1.97 5.74 14.83
N GLN A 33 -0.91 5.09 14.38
CA GLN A 33 0.47 5.59 14.51
C GLN A 33 1.16 5.75 13.14
N ALA A 34 0.41 5.65 12.06
CA ALA A 34 0.96 5.78 10.72
C ALA A 34 1.02 7.26 10.31
N ASP A 35 2.17 7.70 9.84
CA ASP A 35 2.32 9.00 9.19
C ASP A 35 1.79 8.96 7.75
N ILE A 36 1.91 7.80 7.10
CA ILE A 36 1.47 7.58 5.72
C ILE A 36 0.78 6.23 5.60
N ALA A 37 -0.42 6.22 5.03
CA ALA A 37 -1.14 5.01 4.63
C ALA A 37 -1.16 4.88 3.11
N ILE A 38 -0.66 3.76 2.59
CA ILE A 38 -0.72 3.43 1.16
C ILE A 38 -1.96 2.58 0.92
N LEU A 39 -2.86 3.05 0.06
CA LEU A 39 -4.05 2.31 -0.31
C LEU A 39 -4.18 2.17 -1.83
N GLY A 40 -4.77 1.08 -2.29
CA GLY A 40 -5.07 0.86 -3.68
C GLY A 40 -6.51 1.22 -4.06
N ALA A 41 -6.68 1.79 -5.26
CA ALA A 41 -7.97 2.06 -5.86
C ALA A 41 -8.10 1.26 -7.17
N PRO A 42 -8.50 -0.02 -7.14
CA PRO A 42 -8.52 -0.91 -8.30
C PRO A 42 -9.75 -0.64 -9.19
N VAL A 43 -9.79 0.53 -9.84
CA VAL A 43 -10.90 0.99 -10.68
C VAL A 43 -10.43 1.25 -12.09
N ASP A 44 -11.15 0.70 -13.08
CA ASP A 44 -10.96 1.01 -14.50
C ASP A 44 -12.26 1.00 -15.30
N MET A 45 -13.40 1.07 -14.64
CA MET A 45 -14.69 1.27 -15.30
C MET A 45 -14.80 2.72 -15.77
N GLY A 46 -15.04 2.95 -17.00
CA GLY A 46 -15.03 4.28 -17.61
C GLY A 46 -13.75 4.58 -18.40
N VAL A 47 -12.84 3.62 -18.49
CA VAL A 47 -11.68 3.69 -19.38
C VAL A 47 -12.15 3.54 -20.83
N VAL A 48 -11.81 4.52 -21.66
CA VAL A 48 -12.17 4.54 -23.09
C VAL A 48 -11.27 3.62 -23.91
N TYR A 49 -10.04 3.40 -23.45
CA TYR A 49 -9.04 2.66 -24.22
C TYR A 49 -8.17 1.81 -23.30
N ARG A 50 -8.11 0.50 -23.59
CA ARG A 50 -7.30 -0.50 -22.87
C ARG A 50 -7.57 -0.54 -21.35
N PRO A 51 -8.66 -1.16 -20.89
CA PRO A 51 -8.90 -1.41 -19.48
C PRO A 51 -7.80 -2.31 -18.89
N GLY A 52 -7.64 -2.28 -17.57
CA GLY A 52 -6.65 -3.09 -16.85
C GLY A 52 -6.03 -2.37 -15.66
N ALA A 53 -6.31 -1.06 -15.46
CA ALA A 53 -5.79 -0.30 -14.34
C ALA A 53 -6.22 -0.89 -12.98
N ARG A 54 -7.35 -1.64 -12.92
CA ARG A 54 -7.78 -2.37 -11.72
C ARG A 54 -6.74 -3.37 -11.18
N PHE A 55 -5.84 -3.84 -12.01
CA PHE A 55 -4.75 -4.74 -11.61
C PHE A 55 -3.50 -3.98 -11.14
N GLY A 56 -3.49 -2.65 -11.28
CA GLY A 56 -2.36 -1.79 -10.95
C GLY A 56 -1.87 -1.91 -9.51
N PRO A 57 -2.73 -1.76 -8.50
CA PRO A 57 -2.32 -1.85 -7.10
C PRO A 57 -1.60 -3.15 -6.78
N ARG A 58 -2.17 -4.28 -7.22
CA ARG A 58 -1.55 -5.60 -7.04
C ARG A 58 -0.23 -5.75 -7.78
N ALA A 59 -0.16 -5.28 -9.02
CA ALA A 59 1.05 -5.35 -9.83
C ALA A 59 2.18 -4.50 -9.23
N ILE A 60 1.87 -3.30 -8.71
CA ILE A 60 2.82 -2.41 -8.05
C ILE A 60 3.36 -3.07 -6.78
N ARG A 61 2.50 -3.68 -5.94
CA ARG A 61 2.96 -4.42 -4.76
C ARG A 61 3.89 -5.56 -5.13
N GLN A 62 3.54 -6.37 -6.13
CA GLN A 62 4.39 -7.46 -6.60
C GLN A 62 5.72 -6.97 -7.15
N ALA A 63 5.71 -5.90 -7.95
CA ALA A 63 6.94 -5.30 -8.50
C ALA A 63 7.82 -4.68 -7.42
N SER A 64 7.23 -4.15 -6.34
CA SER A 64 7.99 -3.56 -5.24
C SER A 64 8.91 -4.56 -4.54
N TYR A 65 8.59 -5.85 -4.55
CA TYR A 65 9.41 -6.91 -3.96
C TYR A 65 10.74 -7.14 -4.67
N LEU A 66 10.80 -6.84 -5.97
CA LEU A 66 12.04 -6.95 -6.73
C LEU A 66 13.06 -5.88 -6.32
N ASN A 67 12.58 -4.77 -5.77
CA ASN A 67 13.40 -3.63 -5.38
C ASN A 67 13.70 -3.59 -3.88
N VAL A 68 13.06 -4.44 -3.08
CA VAL A 68 13.38 -4.58 -1.65
C VAL A 68 14.63 -5.43 -1.48
N SER A 69 15.72 -4.91 -1.87
CA SER A 69 17.02 -5.31 -1.37
C SER A 69 17.15 -4.73 0.03
N ARG A 70 16.55 -5.36 1.02
CA ARG A 70 16.79 -5.29 2.48
C ARG A 70 17.51 -4.05 3.07
N SER A 71 17.74 -3.02 2.29
CA SER A 71 18.22 -1.73 2.74
C SER A 71 17.05 -0.77 2.59
N PRO A 72 16.65 -0.08 3.65
CA PRO A 72 15.66 0.97 3.54
C PRO A 72 16.08 1.88 2.40
N LEU A 73 15.12 2.23 1.54
CA LEU A 73 15.34 3.03 0.35
C LEU A 73 16.08 4.31 0.72
N TYR A 74 17.39 4.27 0.54
CA TYR A 74 18.23 5.43 0.78
C TYR A 74 18.06 6.44 -0.35
N HIS A 75 17.65 7.65 0.00
CA HIS A 75 17.47 8.73 -0.97
C HIS A 75 18.75 9.54 -1.10
N LEU A 76 19.50 9.28 -2.17
CA LEU A 76 20.82 9.90 -2.41
C LEU A 76 20.78 11.45 -2.41
N GLY A 77 19.73 12.04 -2.96
CA GLY A 77 19.61 13.50 -3.06
C GLY A 77 19.40 14.22 -1.73
N PHE A 78 18.82 13.52 -0.74
CA PHE A 78 18.56 14.06 0.60
C PHE A 78 19.43 13.43 1.67
N ASP A 79 20.28 12.48 1.30
CA ASP A 79 21.19 11.77 2.20
C ASP A 79 20.48 11.18 3.45
N LEU A 80 19.30 10.58 3.22
CA LEU A 80 18.48 10.03 4.28
C LEU A 80 17.73 8.76 3.84
N LYS A 81 17.25 8.02 4.83
CA LYS A 81 16.33 6.89 4.68
C LYS A 81 14.95 7.31 5.17
N PRO A 82 13.97 7.51 4.27
CA PRO A 82 12.66 8.03 4.67
C PRO A 82 11.96 7.19 5.76
N PHE A 83 12.10 5.87 5.69
CA PHE A 83 11.46 4.95 6.64
C PHE A 83 12.08 4.91 8.05
N ASP A 84 13.23 5.56 8.25
CA ASP A 84 13.77 5.77 9.59
C ASP A 84 13.04 6.91 10.33
N TYR A 85 12.28 7.73 9.60
CA TYR A 85 11.58 8.91 10.12
C TYR A 85 10.07 8.85 9.98
N LEU A 86 9.56 8.02 9.07
CA LEU A 86 8.14 7.94 8.74
C LEU A 86 7.63 6.52 8.98
N ASN A 87 6.56 6.42 9.75
CA ASN A 87 5.82 5.18 9.92
C ASN A 87 4.84 5.01 8.75
N VAL A 88 5.21 4.17 7.78
CA VAL A 88 4.43 3.95 6.57
C VAL A 88 3.80 2.57 6.62
N VAL A 89 2.51 2.48 6.33
CA VAL A 89 1.76 1.22 6.33
C VAL A 89 1.03 0.98 4.99
N ASP A 90 0.83 -0.27 4.64
CA ASP A 90 -0.07 -0.66 3.54
C ASP A 90 -1.47 -0.91 4.10
N PHE A 91 -2.44 -0.11 3.65
CA PHE A 91 -3.83 -0.21 4.10
C PHE A 91 -4.69 -1.08 3.16
N GLY A 92 -4.07 -1.78 2.22
CA GLY A 92 -4.75 -2.64 1.25
C GLY A 92 -5.51 -1.87 0.18
N ASP A 93 -6.53 -2.51 -0.38
CA ASP A 93 -7.30 -1.95 -1.48
C ASP A 93 -8.72 -1.58 -1.06
N ALA A 94 -9.30 -0.56 -1.71
CA ALA A 94 -10.72 -0.29 -1.64
C ALA A 94 -11.50 -1.45 -2.30
N ASN A 95 -12.60 -1.87 -1.69
CA ASN A 95 -13.44 -2.94 -2.21
C ASN A 95 -14.31 -2.45 -3.38
N CYS A 96 -13.70 -2.30 -4.55
CA CYS A 96 -14.32 -1.76 -5.76
C CYS A 96 -15.04 -2.86 -6.53
N PRO A 97 -16.40 -2.90 -6.54
CA PRO A 97 -17.13 -3.90 -7.30
C PRO A 97 -16.99 -3.63 -8.82
N PRO A 98 -16.70 -4.64 -9.64
CA PRO A 98 -16.50 -4.45 -11.07
C PRO A 98 -17.82 -4.18 -11.84
N SER A 99 -18.95 -4.19 -11.17
CA SER A 99 -20.27 -4.00 -11.75
C SER A 99 -20.80 -2.57 -11.69
N SER A 100 -20.16 -1.67 -10.90
CA SER A 100 -20.64 -0.31 -10.72
C SER A 100 -19.50 0.67 -10.47
N LEU A 101 -19.38 1.66 -11.34
CA LEU A 101 -18.43 2.75 -11.18
C LEU A 101 -18.75 3.61 -9.94
N GLU A 102 -20.03 3.89 -9.72
CA GLU A 102 -20.47 4.69 -8.58
C GLU A 102 -20.13 4.03 -7.24
N LEU A 103 -20.44 2.73 -7.10
CA LEU A 103 -20.09 1.98 -5.89
C LEU A 103 -18.57 1.88 -5.70
N SER A 104 -17.82 1.79 -6.78
CA SER A 104 -16.35 1.80 -6.73
C SER A 104 -15.82 3.14 -6.23
N HIS A 105 -16.38 4.27 -6.70
CA HIS A 105 -16.01 5.60 -6.20
C HIS A 105 -16.37 5.77 -4.72
N GLN A 106 -17.55 5.29 -4.32
CA GLN A 106 -17.95 5.30 -2.92
C GLN A 106 -17.02 4.46 -2.04
N ALA A 107 -16.60 3.28 -2.51
CA ALA A 107 -15.66 2.42 -1.81
C ALA A 107 -14.29 3.09 -1.63
N VAL A 108 -13.76 3.74 -2.67
CA VAL A 108 -12.52 4.51 -2.58
C VAL A 108 -12.66 5.67 -1.60
N LYS A 109 -13.75 6.45 -1.72
CA LYS A 109 -14.03 7.56 -0.79
C LYS A 109 -14.07 7.08 0.66
N SER A 110 -14.80 6.00 0.93
CA SER A 110 -14.91 5.44 2.27
C SER A 110 -13.55 4.99 2.81
N LYS A 111 -12.74 4.32 1.98
CA LYS A 111 -11.42 3.86 2.38
C LYS A 111 -10.46 5.01 2.70
N VAL A 112 -10.51 6.09 1.92
CA VAL A 112 -9.72 7.31 2.17
C VAL A 112 -10.22 8.02 3.44
N SER A 113 -11.54 8.16 3.62
CA SER A 113 -12.10 8.77 4.84
C SER A 113 -11.68 8.01 6.09
N GLU A 114 -11.73 6.68 6.06
CA GLU A 114 -11.28 5.83 7.18
C GLU A 114 -9.80 6.10 7.52
N ALA A 115 -8.95 6.23 6.51
CA ALA A 115 -7.54 6.54 6.73
C ALA A 115 -7.33 7.93 7.35
N LEU A 116 -8.07 8.94 6.88
CA LEU A 116 -7.96 10.32 7.38
C LEU A 116 -8.54 10.50 8.80
N GLU A 117 -9.55 9.71 9.16
CA GLU A 117 -10.18 9.77 10.48
C GLU A 117 -9.36 9.04 11.55
N ALA A 118 -8.46 8.16 11.14
CA ALA A 118 -7.61 7.39 12.05
C ALA A 118 -6.38 8.15 12.56
N GLY A 119 -6.00 9.22 11.91
CA GLY A 119 -4.81 10.02 12.23
C GLY A 119 -4.67 11.23 11.39
#